data_063e3c807be2bc90e711a46ac6134674
#
_entry.id   063e3c807be2bc90e711a46ac6134674
#
_cell.length_a   1.000
_cell.length_b   1.000
_cell.length_c   1.000
_cell.angle_alpha   90.00
_cell.angle_beta   90.00
_cell.angle_gamma   90.00
#
_symmetry.space_group_name_H-M   'P 1'
#
loop_
_entity.id
_entity.type
_entity.pdbx_description
1 polymer ?
#
loop_
_entity_poly.entity_id
_entity_poly.type
_entity_poly.pdbx_seq_one_letter_code
_entity_poly.pdbx_strand_id
1 'polypeptide(L)'
;DSRCWHCVLMVLFSASATYTVYTYLTPTLTGTLGLPETAVSPVLLVMGLCSAASNLFSGRLAEKGGLKPLPLFFAAQVLLFAVLPLLLVNRWLGLTGLFAMGLLMYLLNTPVQVHSLGLAEAEYPAAASLCASVQPVSYNFGIAAGSFAGSLVQDAWGLRLLGVPAAVFALLSLWQCKGLLRSIQRGKTRR
;
A
#
# COMPACT_ATOMS: atom_id res chain seq x y z
N ASP A 1 -3.95 -12.27 19.13
CA ASP A 1 -2.72 -11.53 19.43
C ASP A 1 -2.77 -10.15 18.76
N SER A 2 -2.46 -9.09 19.51
CA SER A 2 -2.48 -7.70 18.99
C SER A 2 -1.51 -7.49 17.82
N ARG A 3 -0.39 -8.22 17.78
CA ARG A 3 0.60 -8.18 16.70
C ARG A 3 -0.01 -8.65 15.38
N CYS A 4 -0.79 -9.72 15.40
CA CYS A 4 -1.49 -10.24 14.21
C CYS A 4 -2.51 -9.20 13.70
N TRP A 5 -3.30 -8.59 14.59
CA TRP A 5 -4.26 -7.57 14.21
C TRP A 5 -3.61 -6.35 13.57
N HIS A 6 -2.47 -5.89 14.11
CA HIS A 6 -1.71 -4.81 13.48
C HIS A 6 -1.21 -5.18 12.08
N CYS A 7 -0.75 -6.41 11.85
CA CYS A 7 -0.36 -6.89 10.51
C CYS A 7 -1.54 -6.89 9.54
N VAL A 8 -2.68 -7.45 9.94
CA VAL A 8 -3.91 -7.52 9.13
C VAL A 8 -4.40 -6.13 8.72
N LEU A 9 -4.58 -5.24 9.71
CA LEU A 9 -5.07 -3.88 9.46
C LEU A 9 -4.08 -3.03 8.66
N MET A 10 -2.79 -3.21 8.88
CA MET A 10 -1.75 -2.52 8.12
C MET A 10 -1.80 -2.90 6.64
N VAL A 11 -1.94 -4.18 6.32
CA VAL A 11 -2.09 -4.66 4.94
C VAL A 11 -3.39 -4.17 4.31
N LEU A 12 -4.51 -4.26 5.05
CA LEU A 12 -5.82 -3.79 4.60
C LEU A 12 -5.76 -2.30 4.23
N PHE A 13 -5.30 -1.45 5.14
CA PHE A 13 -5.26 0.00 4.90
C PHE A 13 -4.25 0.40 3.82
N SER A 14 -3.13 -0.30 3.70
CA SER A 14 -2.15 -0.05 2.64
C SER A 14 -2.70 -0.42 1.27
N ALA A 15 -3.40 -1.54 1.14
CA ALA A 15 -4.09 -1.91 -0.08
C ALA A 15 -5.20 -0.89 -0.41
N SER A 16 -6.02 -0.49 0.60
CA SER A 16 -7.03 0.55 0.41
C SER A 16 -6.44 1.85 -0.12
N ALA A 17 -5.33 2.32 0.47
CA ALA A 17 -4.64 3.53 0.00
C ALA A 17 -4.23 3.45 -1.47
N THR A 18 -3.59 2.37 -1.85
CA THR A 18 -3.10 2.17 -3.22
C THR A 18 -4.25 2.04 -4.20
N TYR A 19 -5.24 1.21 -3.89
CA TYR A 19 -6.34 0.91 -4.83
C TYR A 19 -7.41 1.98 -4.92
N THR A 20 -7.45 2.93 -3.98
CA THR A 20 -8.22 4.18 -4.16
C THR A 20 -7.78 4.95 -5.41
N VAL A 21 -6.50 4.90 -5.77
CA VAL A 21 -5.95 5.57 -6.96
C VAL A 21 -5.79 4.59 -8.12
N TYR A 22 -5.24 3.40 -7.87
CA TYR A 22 -4.89 2.43 -8.91
C TYR A 22 -6.10 1.94 -9.72
N THR A 23 -7.25 1.74 -9.08
CA THR A 23 -8.50 1.33 -9.75
C THR A 23 -8.94 2.35 -10.81
N TYR A 24 -8.65 3.63 -10.57
CA TYR A 24 -9.01 4.74 -11.46
C TYR A 24 -7.83 5.24 -12.31
N LEU A 25 -6.80 4.40 -12.49
CA LEU A 25 -5.59 4.79 -13.20
C LEU A 25 -5.89 5.19 -14.65
N THR A 26 -6.61 4.35 -15.40
CA THR A 26 -6.97 4.63 -16.80
C THR A 26 -7.77 5.93 -16.96
N PRO A 27 -8.89 6.14 -16.26
CA PRO A 27 -9.59 7.41 -16.35
C PRO A 27 -8.79 8.61 -15.84
N THR A 28 -7.86 8.42 -14.91
CA THR A 28 -6.94 9.48 -14.48
C THR A 28 -5.96 9.85 -15.59
N LEU A 29 -5.41 8.86 -16.30
CA LEU A 29 -4.49 9.10 -17.42
C LEU A 29 -5.17 9.83 -18.58
N THR A 30 -6.36 9.39 -18.99
CA THR A 30 -7.06 9.99 -20.14
C THR A 30 -7.82 11.26 -19.76
N GLY A 31 -8.62 11.22 -18.70
CA GLY A 31 -9.51 12.31 -18.31
C GLY A 31 -8.81 13.45 -17.56
N THR A 32 -7.89 13.13 -16.64
CA THR A 32 -7.22 14.15 -15.82
C THR A 32 -5.91 14.64 -16.45
N LEU A 33 -5.06 13.72 -16.92
CA LEU A 33 -3.77 14.05 -17.52
C LEU A 33 -3.85 14.31 -19.03
N GLY A 34 -5.01 14.03 -19.65
CA GLY A 34 -5.24 14.29 -21.08
C GLY A 34 -4.32 13.48 -22.00
N LEU A 35 -3.98 12.24 -21.61
CA LEU A 35 -3.21 11.33 -22.45
C LEU A 35 -4.11 10.71 -23.51
N PRO A 36 -3.61 10.52 -24.75
CA PRO A 36 -4.36 9.78 -25.76
C PRO A 36 -4.48 8.30 -25.34
N GLU A 37 -5.55 7.63 -25.76
CA GLU A 37 -5.79 6.22 -25.44
C GLU A 37 -4.62 5.31 -25.86
N THR A 38 -3.94 5.64 -26.95
CA THR A 38 -2.75 4.93 -27.43
C THR A 38 -1.56 4.96 -26.45
N ALA A 39 -1.49 5.97 -25.58
CA ALA A 39 -0.44 6.08 -24.56
C ALA A 39 -0.77 5.32 -23.27
N VAL A 40 -2.00 4.88 -23.06
CA VAL A 40 -2.41 4.19 -21.85
C VAL A 40 -1.65 2.86 -21.68
N SER A 41 -1.62 2.03 -22.71
CA SER A 41 -0.95 0.73 -22.65
C SER A 41 0.55 0.81 -22.32
N PRO A 42 1.35 1.70 -22.98
CA PRO A 42 2.74 1.92 -22.58
C PRO A 42 2.90 2.39 -21.11
N VAL A 43 2.04 3.29 -20.65
CA VAL A 43 2.08 3.77 -19.25
C VAL A 43 1.76 2.64 -18.28
N LEU A 44 0.74 1.83 -18.56
CA LEU A 44 0.40 0.66 -17.75
C LEU A 44 1.53 -0.37 -17.72
N LEU A 45 2.24 -0.56 -18.84
CA LEU A 45 3.42 -1.43 -18.88
C LEU A 45 4.52 -0.90 -17.93
N VAL A 46 4.84 0.39 -17.98
CA VAL A 46 5.81 1.00 -17.06
C VAL A 46 5.34 0.88 -15.61
N MET A 47 4.05 1.08 -15.33
CA MET A 47 3.47 0.84 -13.99
C MET A 47 3.67 -0.61 -13.54
N GLY A 48 3.44 -1.58 -14.43
CA GLY A 48 3.70 -3.00 -14.18
C GLY A 48 5.16 -3.27 -13.84
N LEU A 49 6.11 -2.65 -14.55
CA LEU A 49 7.54 -2.75 -14.26
C LEU A 49 7.90 -2.11 -12.91
N CYS A 50 7.33 -0.95 -12.59
CA CYS A 50 7.50 -0.31 -11.27
C CYS A 50 6.99 -1.21 -10.13
N SER A 51 5.81 -1.82 -10.29
CA SER A 51 5.25 -2.73 -9.29
C SER A 51 6.03 -4.03 -9.16
N ALA A 52 6.56 -4.58 -10.25
CA ALA A 52 7.47 -5.73 -10.22
C ALA A 52 8.79 -5.39 -9.49
N ALA A 53 9.38 -4.23 -9.78
CA ALA A 53 10.54 -3.73 -9.05
C ALA A 53 10.24 -3.55 -7.55
N SER A 54 9.09 -2.97 -7.21
CA SER A 54 8.60 -2.84 -5.82
C SER A 54 8.58 -4.20 -5.11
N ASN A 55 8.06 -5.22 -5.76
CA ASN A 55 7.98 -6.58 -5.18
C ASN A 55 9.37 -7.21 -4.97
N LEU A 56 10.30 -7.03 -5.92
CA LEU A 56 11.70 -7.49 -5.78
C LEU A 56 12.41 -6.77 -4.63
N PHE A 57 12.21 -5.45 -4.49
CA PHE A 57 12.74 -4.69 -3.36
C PHE A 57 12.13 -5.13 -2.02
N SER A 58 10.85 -5.49 -2.00
CA SER A 58 10.16 -6.04 -0.82
C SER A 58 10.87 -7.29 -0.27
N GLY A 59 11.27 -8.23 -1.15
CA GLY A 59 12.03 -9.40 -0.76
C GLY A 59 13.37 -9.04 -0.09
N ARG A 60 14.15 -8.17 -0.75
CA ARG A 60 15.43 -7.69 -0.19
C ARG A 60 15.27 -6.94 1.14
N LEU A 61 14.17 -6.22 1.29
CA LEU A 61 13.85 -5.51 2.51
C LEU A 61 13.57 -6.48 3.66
N ALA A 62 12.83 -7.56 3.39
CA ALA A 62 12.56 -8.62 4.36
C ALA A 62 13.84 -9.28 4.87
N GLU A 63 14.81 -9.56 3.98
CA GLU A 63 16.09 -10.17 4.33
C GLU A 63 16.98 -9.26 5.19
N LYS A 64 17.07 -7.95 4.85
CA LYS A 64 18.06 -7.03 5.44
C LYS A 64 17.58 -6.27 6.68
N GLY A 65 16.31 -6.02 6.82
CA GLY A 65 15.81 -5.11 7.86
C GLY A 65 14.48 -5.47 8.48
N GLY A 66 13.76 -6.42 7.91
CA GLY A 66 12.43 -6.81 8.34
C GLY A 66 11.47 -5.63 8.39
N LEU A 67 10.83 -5.41 9.56
CA LEU A 67 9.82 -4.37 9.74
C LEU A 67 10.38 -2.97 10.04
N LYS A 68 11.66 -2.83 10.39
CA LYS A 68 12.23 -1.56 10.87
C LYS A 68 12.12 -0.39 9.88
N PRO A 69 12.37 -0.57 8.56
CA PRO A 69 12.28 0.52 7.59
C PRO A 69 10.85 0.84 7.14
N LEU A 70 9.86 0.01 7.45
CA LEU A 70 8.47 0.19 6.98
C LEU A 70 7.85 1.55 7.35
N PRO A 71 8.05 2.12 8.56
CA PRO A 71 7.48 3.43 8.87
C PRO A 71 7.92 4.54 7.93
N LEU A 72 9.16 4.47 7.41
CA LEU A 72 9.67 5.43 6.43
C LEU A 72 8.93 5.31 5.09
N PHE A 73 8.71 4.08 4.62
CA PHE A 73 7.99 3.83 3.36
C PHE A 73 6.51 4.22 3.47
N PHE A 74 5.87 3.95 4.62
CA PHE A 74 4.50 4.43 4.86
C PHE A 74 4.42 5.96 4.93
N ALA A 75 5.40 6.61 5.55
CA ALA A 75 5.46 8.06 5.58
C ALA A 75 5.64 8.65 4.16
N ALA A 76 6.49 8.04 3.35
CA ALA A 76 6.66 8.41 1.94
C ALA A 76 5.35 8.20 1.15
N GLN A 77 4.62 7.12 1.40
CA GLN A 77 3.32 6.85 0.77
C GLN A 77 2.26 7.87 1.19
N VAL A 78 2.19 8.23 2.48
CA VAL A 78 1.31 9.31 2.98
C VAL A 78 1.61 10.62 2.27
N LEU A 79 2.89 11.00 2.21
CA LEU A 79 3.31 12.25 1.55
C LEU A 79 2.96 12.23 0.07
N LEU A 80 3.25 11.12 -0.63
CA LEU A 80 2.95 10.97 -2.06
C LEU A 80 1.45 11.16 -2.33
N PHE A 81 0.58 10.48 -1.58
CA PHE A 81 -0.86 10.59 -1.78
C PHE A 81 -1.41 11.96 -1.38
N ALA A 82 -0.88 12.58 -0.32
CA ALA A 82 -1.27 13.93 0.08
C ALA A 82 -0.93 14.98 -0.99
N VAL A 83 0.20 14.82 -1.68
CA VAL A 83 0.65 15.74 -2.74
C VAL A 83 0.09 15.36 -4.12
N LEU A 84 -0.41 14.14 -4.30
CA LEU A 84 -0.89 13.63 -5.58
C LEU A 84 -1.91 14.56 -6.27
N PRO A 85 -2.91 15.16 -5.59
CA PRO A 85 -3.83 16.11 -6.20
C PRO A 85 -3.13 17.30 -6.88
N LEU A 86 -2.01 17.76 -6.32
CA LEU A 86 -1.19 18.83 -6.87
C LEU A 86 -0.35 18.34 -8.04
N LEU A 87 0.20 17.13 -7.96
CA LEU A 87 0.98 16.53 -9.06
C LEU A 87 0.10 16.30 -10.29
N LEU A 88 -1.15 15.91 -10.12
CA LEU A 88 -2.09 15.65 -11.21
C LEU A 88 -2.53 16.91 -11.98
N VAL A 89 -2.13 18.11 -11.55
CA VAL A 89 -2.32 19.34 -12.32
C VAL A 89 -1.45 19.37 -13.57
N ASN A 90 -0.26 18.79 -13.50
CA ASN A 90 0.69 18.72 -14.61
C ASN A 90 0.87 17.28 -15.09
N ARG A 91 0.81 17.06 -16.41
CA ARG A 91 0.92 15.72 -17.02
C ARG A 91 2.18 14.96 -16.58
N TRP A 92 3.33 15.60 -16.63
CA TRP A 92 4.61 14.95 -16.33
C TRP A 92 4.78 14.69 -14.83
N LEU A 93 4.40 15.66 -13.99
CA LEU A 93 4.41 15.49 -12.54
C LEU A 93 3.40 14.40 -12.09
N GLY A 94 2.23 14.36 -12.72
CA GLY A 94 1.24 13.31 -12.48
C GLY A 94 1.77 11.92 -12.81
N LEU A 95 2.41 11.75 -13.97
CA LEU A 95 3.02 10.47 -14.35
C LEU A 95 4.13 10.05 -13.38
N THR A 96 5.01 10.96 -12.98
CA THR A 96 6.06 10.64 -11.98
C THR A 96 5.47 10.26 -10.63
N GLY A 97 4.40 10.93 -10.19
CA GLY A 97 3.67 10.57 -8.96
C GLY A 97 3.03 9.19 -9.04
N LEU A 98 2.40 8.85 -10.15
CA LEU A 98 1.81 7.53 -10.38
C LEU A 98 2.88 6.43 -10.43
N PHE A 99 4.02 6.65 -11.12
CA PHE A 99 5.12 5.68 -11.12
C PHE A 99 5.76 5.51 -9.75
N ALA A 100 5.92 6.58 -8.97
CA ALA A 100 6.36 6.50 -7.58
C ALA A 100 5.38 5.68 -6.72
N MET A 101 4.06 5.82 -6.94
CA MET A 101 3.06 4.96 -6.30
C MET A 101 3.30 3.48 -6.67
N GLY A 102 3.54 3.16 -7.94
CA GLY A 102 3.86 1.81 -8.40
C GLY A 102 5.08 1.22 -7.70
N LEU A 103 6.14 2.02 -7.49
CA LEU A 103 7.34 1.61 -6.77
C LEU A 103 7.12 1.38 -5.27
N LEU A 104 6.15 2.05 -4.65
CA LEU A 104 5.83 1.88 -3.23
C LEU A 104 4.78 0.79 -2.97
N MET A 105 4.07 0.35 -4.01
CA MET A 105 2.85 -0.45 -3.91
C MET A 105 3.01 -1.77 -3.15
N TYR A 106 4.12 -2.50 -3.37
CA TYR A 106 4.34 -3.84 -2.83
C TYR A 106 5.46 -3.93 -1.80
N LEU A 107 6.11 -2.83 -1.45
CA LEU A 107 7.30 -2.82 -0.57
C LEU A 107 7.09 -3.47 0.80
N LEU A 108 5.87 -3.43 1.32
CA LEU A 108 5.55 -3.97 2.64
C LEU A 108 5.10 -5.44 2.63
N ASN A 109 4.74 -5.99 1.46
CA ASN A 109 4.11 -7.31 1.40
C ASN A 109 4.99 -8.40 2.01
N THR A 110 6.21 -8.58 1.50
CA THR A 110 7.10 -9.64 1.97
C THR A 110 7.55 -9.47 3.43
N PRO A 111 7.99 -8.28 3.89
CA PRO A 111 8.37 -8.11 5.30
C PRO A 111 7.25 -8.42 6.29
N VAL A 112 6.01 -8.02 5.96
CA VAL A 112 4.85 -8.26 6.82
C VAL A 112 4.48 -9.73 6.81
N GLN A 113 4.49 -10.38 5.63
CA GLN A 113 4.18 -11.80 5.48
C GLN A 113 5.19 -12.68 6.24
N VAL A 114 6.47 -12.44 6.05
CA VAL A 114 7.54 -13.18 6.75
C VAL A 114 7.41 -13.01 8.26
N HIS A 115 7.14 -11.78 8.73
CA HIS A 115 6.97 -11.53 10.16
C HIS A 115 5.73 -12.24 10.74
N SER A 116 4.59 -12.13 10.06
CA SER A 116 3.33 -12.73 10.55
C SER A 116 3.38 -14.26 10.54
N LEU A 117 3.98 -14.85 9.50
CA LEU A 117 4.15 -16.31 9.42
C LEU A 117 5.15 -16.80 10.46
N GLY A 118 6.31 -16.15 10.60
CA GLY A 118 7.31 -16.52 11.62
C GLY A 118 6.78 -16.40 13.05
N LEU A 119 5.91 -15.41 13.32
CA LEU A 119 5.22 -15.30 14.61
C LEU A 119 4.25 -16.50 14.83
N ALA A 120 3.49 -16.85 13.79
CA ALA A 120 2.54 -17.95 13.87
C ALA A 120 3.26 -19.30 14.06
N GLU A 121 4.32 -19.57 13.32
CA GLU A 121 5.12 -20.79 13.44
C GLU A 121 5.77 -20.92 14.82
N ALA A 122 6.25 -19.84 15.40
CA ALA A 122 6.93 -19.85 16.69
C ALA A 122 5.98 -19.95 17.90
N GLU A 123 4.84 -19.25 17.85
CA GLU A 123 3.95 -19.11 19.03
C GLU A 123 2.62 -19.84 18.85
N TYR A 124 2.18 -20.10 17.61
CA TYR A 124 0.87 -20.69 17.28
C TYR A 124 0.95 -21.66 16.08
N PRO A 125 1.72 -22.77 16.15
CA PRO A 125 1.99 -23.65 14.99
C PRO A 125 0.71 -24.19 14.33
N ALA A 126 -0.31 -24.51 15.11
CA ALA A 126 -1.61 -24.98 14.60
C ALA A 126 -2.38 -23.94 13.77
N ALA A 127 -2.04 -22.65 13.91
CA ALA A 127 -2.67 -21.54 13.19
C ALA A 127 -1.81 -21.00 12.04
N ALA A 128 -0.65 -21.59 11.73
CA ALA A 128 0.27 -21.08 10.72
C ALA A 128 -0.37 -21.02 9.32
N SER A 129 -1.11 -22.04 8.91
CA SER A 129 -1.83 -22.06 7.62
C SER A 129 -2.93 -20.99 7.54
N LEU A 130 -3.64 -20.77 8.65
CA LEU A 130 -4.63 -19.69 8.75
C LEU A 130 -3.96 -18.33 8.64
N CYS A 131 -2.83 -18.11 9.31
CA CYS A 131 -2.07 -16.87 9.23
C CYS A 131 -1.59 -16.58 7.81
N ALA A 132 -1.15 -17.60 7.07
CA ALA A 132 -0.74 -17.46 5.67
C ALA A 132 -1.90 -17.03 4.75
N SER A 133 -3.13 -17.46 5.02
CA SER A 133 -4.31 -17.13 4.21
C SER A 133 -4.96 -15.77 4.58
N VAL A 134 -4.85 -15.33 5.83
CA VAL A 134 -5.47 -14.09 6.30
C VAL A 134 -4.88 -12.85 5.59
N GLN A 135 -3.59 -12.84 5.28
CA GLN A 135 -2.96 -11.69 4.65
C GLN A 135 -3.49 -11.41 3.23
N PRO A 136 -3.54 -12.39 2.29
CA PRO A 136 -4.18 -12.18 0.98
C PRO A 136 -5.65 -11.78 1.09
N VAL A 137 -6.40 -12.34 2.03
CA VAL A 137 -7.79 -11.97 2.29
C VAL A 137 -7.90 -10.51 2.71
N SER A 138 -7.08 -10.07 3.67
CA SER A 138 -7.03 -8.67 4.12
C SER A 138 -6.67 -7.71 2.99
N TYR A 139 -5.75 -8.13 2.12
CA TYR A 139 -5.36 -7.35 0.94
C TYR A 139 -6.54 -7.17 -0.03
N ASN A 140 -7.29 -8.23 -0.33
CA ASN A 140 -8.47 -8.17 -1.19
C ASN A 140 -9.60 -7.31 -0.60
N PHE A 141 -9.84 -7.39 0.73
CA PHE A 141 -10.75 -6.46 1.40
C PHE A 141 -10.28 -5.01 1.28
N GLY A 142 -8.97 -4.78 1.38
CA GLY A 142 -8.38 -3.47 1.16
C GLY A 142 -8.58 -2.95 -0.26
N ILE A 143 -8.44 -3.82 -1.28
CA ILE A 143 -8.74 -3.47 -2.68
C ILE A 143 -10.20 -3.02 -2.80
N ALA A 144 -11.15 -3.79 -2.28
CA ALA A 144 -12.57 -3.48 -2.34
C ALA A 144 -12.89 -2.15 -1.64
N ALA A 145 -12.38 -1.96 -0.41
CA ALA A 145 -12.60 -0.74 0.36
C ALA A 145 -11.98 0.50 -0.31
N GLY A 146 -10.76 0.37 -0.85
CA GLY A 146 -10.10 1.45 -1.57
C GLY A 146 -10.82 1.83 -2.86
N SER A 147 -11.21 0.83 -3.67
CA SER A 147 -11.95 1.06 -4.90
C SER A 147 -13.31 1.73 -4.63
N PHE A 148 -14.01 1.30 -3.59
CA PHE A 148 -15.27 1.90 -3.17
C PHE A 148 -15.09 3.35 -2.70
N ALA A 149 -14.09 3.63 -1.85
CA ALA A 149 -13.79 4.98 -1.44
C ALA A 149 -13.40 5.88 -2.63
N GLY A 150 -12.65 5.33 -3.59
CA GLY A 150 -12.30 6.02 -4.83
C GLY A 150 -13.53 6.36 -5.67
N SER A 151 -14.53 5.45 -5.79
CA SER A 151 -15.78 5.72 -6.48
C SER A 151 -16.51 6.92 -5.88
N LEU A 152 -16.69 6.94 -4.57
CA LEU A 152 -17.39 8.02 -3.88
C LEU A 152 -16.71 9.38 -4.12
N VAL A 153 -15.38 9.39 -4.12
CA VAL A 153 -14.63 10.65 -4.33
C VAL A 153 -14.64 11.05 -5.80
N GLN A 154 -14.51 10.11 -6.73
CA GLN A 154 -14.60 10.38 -8.16
C GLN A 154 -15.95 11.02 -8.51
N ASP A 155 -17.05 10.47 -7.98
CA ASP A 155 -18.41 10.92 -8.28
C ASP A 155 -18.71 12.30 -7.66
N ALA A 156 -18.19 12.57 -6.45
CA ALA A 156 -18.47 13.81 -5.73
C ALA A 156 -17.51 14.96 -6.09
N TRP A 157 -16.22 14.67 -6.29
CA TRP A 157 -15.15 15.70 -6.37
C TRP A 157 -14.17 15.49 -7.53
N GLY A 158 -14.32 14.41 -8.28
CA GLY A 158 -13.49 14.10 -9.44
C GLY A 158 -12.18 13.38 -9.12
N LEU A 159 -11.54 12.88 -10.19
CA LEU A 159 -10.36 12.02 -10.13
C LEU A 159 -9.12 12.65 -9.47
N ARG A 160 -9.00 13.97 -9.51
CA ARG A 160 -7.85 14.67 -8.91
C ARG A 160 -7.76 14.47 -7.40
N LEU A 161 -8.89 14.35 -6.71
CA LEU A 161 -8.94 14.27 -5.25
C LEU A 161 -8.83 12.85 -4.71
N LEU A 162 -8.63 11.82 -5.56
CA LEU A 162 -8.39 10.43 -5.14
C LEU A 162 -7.21 10.28 -4.17
N GLY A 163 -6.22 11.17 -4.27
CA GLY A 163 -5.09 11.19 -3.34
C GLY A 163 -5.48 11.47 -1.88
N VAL A 164 -6.60 12.19 -1.63
CA VAL A 164 -7.02 12.55 -0.27
C VAL A 164 -7.42 11.33 0.56
N PRO A 165 -8.42 10.51 0.16
CA PRO A 165 -8.75 9.29 0.91
C PRO A 165 -7.60 8.28 0.90
N ALA A 166 -6.80 8.21 -0.18
CA ALA A 166 -5.60 7.38 -0.22
C ALA A 166 -4.60 7.77 0.87
N ALA A 167 -4.36 9.08 1.09
CA ALA A 167 -3.49 9.58 2.16
C ALA A 167 -4.03 9.22 3.55
N VAL A 168 -5.35 9.29 3.76
CA VAL A 168 -5.98 8.89 5.03
C VAL A 168 -5.74 7.40 5.30
N PHE A 169 -5.98 6.52 4.33
CA PHE A 169 -5.71 5.10 4.48
C PHE A 169 -4.22 4.81 4.70
N ALA A 170 -3.32 5.50 4.00
CA ALA A 170 -1.88 5.37 4.20
C ALA A 170 -1.47 5.81 5.62
N LEU A 171 -2.09 6.85 6.16
CA LEU A 171 -1.86 7.30 7.54
C LEU A 171 -2.32 6.26 8.56
N LEU A 172 -3.49 5.65 8.35
CA LEU A 172 -3.98 4.54 9.19
C LEU A 172 -3.02 3.35 9.14
N SER A 173 -2.49 3.00 7.95
CA SER A 173 -1.48 1.96 7.80
C SER A 173 -0.18 2.28 8.54
N LEU A 174 0.30 3.52 8.46
CA LEU A 174 1.46 4.01 9.24
C LEU A 174 1.23 3.91 10.75
N TRP A 175 0.05 4.25 11.20
CA TRP A 175 -0.32 4.13 12.62
C TRP A 175 -0.28 2.68 13.09
N GLN A 176 -0.85 1.75 12.31
CA GLN A 176 -0.79 0.31 12.61
C GLN A 176 0.65 -0.22 12.61
N CYS A 177 1.48 0.23 11.67
CA CYS A 177 2.90 -0.12 11.61
C CYS A 177 3.65 0.30 12.89
N LYS A 178 3.43 1.54 13.37
CA LYS A 178 4.00 2.02 14.63
C LYS A 178 3.47 1.24 15.83
N GLY A 179 2.19 0.86 15.82
CA GLY A 179 1.57 0.01 16.84
C GLY A 179 2.23 -1.37 16.91
N LEU A 180 2.44 -2.00 15.76
CA LEU A 180 3.13 -3.29 15.64
C LEU A 180 4.55 -3.22 16.23
N LEU A 181 5.34 -2.24 15.82
CA LEU A 181 6.71 -2.08 16.31
C LEU A 181 6.77 -1.88 17.83
N ARG A 182 5.85 -1.10 18.40
CA ARG A 182 5.75 -0.91 19.86
C ARG A 182 5.36 -2.21 20.57
N SER A 183 4.44 -3.00 20.02
CA SER A 183 4.01 -4.27 20.61
C SER A 183 5.14 -5.31 20.62
N ILE A 184 5.97 -5.33 19.56
CA ILE A 184 7.17 -6.19 19.48
C ILE A 184 8.21 -5.78 20.54
N GLN A 185 8.45 -4.47 20.71
CA GLN A 185 9.38 -3.98 21.72
C GLN A 185 8.94 -4.34 23.14
N ARG A 186 7.67 -4.17 23.48
CA ARG A 186 7.11 -4.54 24.79
C ARG A 186 7.19 -6.05 25.07
N GLY A 187 7.04 -6.89 24.06
CA GLY A 187 7.18 -8.34 24.17
C GLY A 187 8.63 -8.77 24.48
N LYS A 188 9.64 -8.03 23.97
CA LYS A 188 11.06 -8.29 24.26
C LYS A 188 11.46 -7.90 25.68
N THR A 189 10.84 -6.90 26.26
CA THR A 189 11.17 -6.39 27.62
C THR A 189 10.55 -7.28 28.72
N ARG A 190 9.58 -8.13 28.36
CA ARG A 190 8.91 -9.04 29.31
C ARG A 190 9.48 -10.46 29.36
N ARG A 191 10.42 -10.78 28.48
CA ARG A 191 11.21 -12.02 28.46
C ARG A 191 12.63 -11.75 28.97
#